data_4ac30a386f02345374d5ba7ec3d13ce2
#
_entry.id   4ac30a386f02345374d5ba7ec3d13ce2
#
_cell.length_a   1.000
_cell.length_b   1.000
_cell.length_c   1.000
_cell.angle_alpha   90.00
_cell.angle_beta   90.00
_cell.angle_gamma   90.00
#
_symmetry.space_group_name_H-M   'P 1'
#
loop_
_entity.id
_entity.type
_entity.pdbx_description
1 polymer ?
#
loop_
_entity_poly.entity_id
_entity_poly.type
_entity_poly.pdbx_seq_one_letter_code
_entity_poly.pdbx_strand_id
1 'polypeptide(L)' 'MSHITLGIIGSGQLGSLLCQAAKKLNIKTVVISDDDQGPAQNYSDHFIFAKYD' A
#
# COMPACT_ATOMS: atom_id res chain seq x y z
N MET A 1 -10.16 6.60 -18.47
CA MET A 1 -10.08 5.68 -17.34
C MET A 1 -8.69 5.12 -17.24
N SER A 2 -8.06 5.24 -16.09
CA SER A 2 -6.70 4.74 -15.94
C SER A 2 -6.69 3.50 -15.07
N HIS A 3 -5.79 2.58 -15.42
CA HIS A 3 -5.57 1.37 -14.65
C HIS A 3 -4.19 1.44 -14.00
N ILE A 4 -4.00 2.47 -13.21
CA ILE A 4 -2.73 2.70 -12.56
C ILE A 4 -2.69 1.93 -11.25
N THR A 5 -1.59 1.23 -11.03
CA THR A 5 -1.35 0.55 -9.76
C THR A 5 -0.09 1.12 -9.15
N LEU A 6 -0.20 1.60 -7.93
CA LEU A 6 0.92 2.18 -7.21
C LEU A 6 1.53 1.14 -6.28
N GLY A 7 2.80 0.88 -6.43
CA GLY A 7 3.54 0.00 -5.53
C GLY A 7 4.14 0.80 -4.39
N ILE A 8 3.92 0.34 -3.17
CA ILE A 8 4.43 0.99 -1.97
C ILE A 8 5.24 -0.01 -1.17
N ILE A 9 6.48 0.34 -0.87
CA ILE A 9 7.33 -0.50 -0.03
C ILE A 9 7.29 0.05 1.38
N GLY A 10 6.85 -0.79 2.29
CA GLY A 10 6.68 -0.39 3.68
C GLY A 10 5.20 -0.19 4.02
N SER A 11 4.85 -0.45 5.28
CA SER A 11 3.46 -0.41 5.72
C SER A 11 3.25 0.59 6.85
N GLY A 12 4.17 1.52 7.03
CA GLY A 12 4.08 2.52 8.09
C GLY A 12 3.04 3.58 7.80
N GLN A 13 3.07 4.62 8.62
CA GLN A 13 2.07 5.68 8.54
C GLN A 13 2.10 6.42 7.20
N LEU A 14 3.28 6.65 6.65
CA LEU A 14 3.39 7.30 5.36
C LEU A 14 2.76 6.44 4.26
N GLY A 15 3.00 5.13 4.30
CA GLY A 15 2.37 4.22 3.35
C GLY A 15 0.86 4.25 3.45
N SER A 16 0.34 4.32 4.68
CA SER A 16 -1.09 4.43 4.91
C SER A 16 -1.66 5.70 4.29
N LEU A 17 -0.99 6.82 4.46
CA LEU A 17 -1.43 8.09 3.88
C LEU A 17 -1.43 8.03 2.35
N LEU A 18 -0.42 7.41 1.77
CA LEU A 18 -0.34 7.26 0.32
C LEU A 18 -1.47 6.38 -0.21
N CYS A 19 -1.79 5.30 0.50
CA CYS A 19 -2.90 4.44 0.10
C CYS A 19 -4.22 5.17 0.17
N GLN A 20 -4.43 5.98 1.19
CA GLN A 20 -5.65 6.75 1.33
C GLN A 20 -5.78 7.78 0.21
N ALA A 21 -4.68 8.46 -0.12
CA ALA A 21 -4.67 9.44 -1.20
C ALA A 21 -4.94 8.76 -2.54
N ALA A 22 -4.32 7.61 -2.77
CA ALA A 22 -4.52 6.87 -4.01
C ALA A 22 -5.97 6.44 -4.16
N LYS A 23 -6.61 6.03 -3.07
CA LYS A 23 -8.00 5.61 -3.10
C LYS A 23 -8.91 6.74 -3.55
N LYS A 24 -8.64 7.97 -3.13
CA LYS A 24 -9.41 9.13 -3.56
C LYS A 24 -9.27 9.38 -5.05
N LEU A 25 -8.16 8.96 -5.64
CA LEU A 25 -7.89 9.14 -7.06
C LEU A 25 -8.23 7.89 -7.89
N ASN A 26 -8.84 6.90 -7.27
CA ASN A 26 -9.16 5.61 -7.90
C ASN A 26 -7.93 4.89 -8.41
N ILE A 27 -6.83 5.01 -7.69
CA ILE A 27 -5.60 4.32 -8.01
C ILE A 27 -5.49 3.10 -7.09
N LYS A 28 -5.25 1.94 -7.67
CA LYS A 28 -5.05 0.73 -6.88
C LYS A 28 -3.66 0.73 -6.26
N THR A 29 -3.56 0.15 -5.07
CA THR A 29 -2.30 0.11 -4.35
C THR A 29 -1.91 -1.32 -4.02
N VAL A 30 -0.61 -1.57 -4.11
CA VAL A 30 0.00 -2.82 -3.67
C VAL A 30 1.08 -2.45 -2.66
N VAL A 31 0.95 -2.95 -1.44
CA VAL A 31 1.92 -2.67 -0.39
C VAL A 31 2.76 -3.92 -0.15
N ILE A 32 4.06 -3.76 -0.18
CA ILE A 32 5.01 -4.82 0.12
C ILE A 32 5.72 -4.45 1.42
N SER A 33 5.63 -5.30 2.41
CA SER A 33 6.20 -4.99 3.72
C SER A 33 6.63 -6.26 4.43
N ASP A 34 7.61 -6.11 5.32
CA ASP A 34 8.00 -7.17 6.25
C ASP A 34 7.22 -7.09 7.56
N ASP A 35 6.27 -6.20 7.64
CA ASP A 35 5.44 -6.00 8.85
C ASP A 35 3.98 -6.13 8.46
N ASP A 36 3.34 -7.21 8.88
CA ASP A 36 1.94 -7.45 8.56
C ASP A 36 0.97 -6.76 9.52
N GLN A 37 1.50 -5.97 10.45
CA GLN A 37 0.69 -5.22 11.40
C GLN A 37 0.65 -3.73 11.10
N GLY A 38 1.26 -3.32 9.99
CA GLY A 38 1.32 -1.91 9.67
C GLY A 38 -0.01 -1.32 9.23
N PRO A 39 -0.22 -0.02 9.43
CA PRO A 39 -1.50 0.62 9.10
C PRO A 39 -1.82 0.64 7.60
N ALA A 40 -0.81 0.62 6.74
CA ALA A 40 -1.05 0.65 5.29
C ALA A 40 -1.81 -0.59 4.82
N GLN A 41 -1.68 -1.70 5.55
CA GLN A 41 -2.37 -2.93 5.21
C GLN A 41 -3.88 -2.75 5.15
N ASN A 42 -4.42 -1.88 5.97
CA ASN A 42 -5.87 -1.67 6.05
C ASN A 42 -6.42 -0.87 4.88
N TYR A 43 -5.56 -0.17 4.15
CA TYR A 43 -5.98 0.72 3.08
C TYR A 43 -5.52 0.27 1.70
N SER A 44 -4.63 -0.71 1.63
CA SER A 44 -4.14 -1.19 0.35
C SER A 44 -5.14 -2.14 -0.31
N ASP A 45 -5.13 -2.18 -1.64
CA ASP A 45 -5.94 -3.15 -2.37
C ASP A 45 -5.32 -4.54 -2.30
N HIS A 46 -3.99 -4.60 -2.31
CA HIS A 46 -3.25 -5.83 -2.15
C HIS A 46 -2.11 -5.61 -1.17
N PHE A 47 -1.84 -6.62 -0.37
CA PHE A 47 -0.74 -6.58 0.58
C PHE A 47 0.12 -7.82 0.41
N ILE A 48 1.42 -7.61 0.26
CA ILE A 48 2.37 -8.69 0.12
C ILE A 48 3.32 -8.66 1.32
N PHE A 49 3.32 -9.71 2.10
CA PHE A 49 4.25 -9.83 3.21
C PHE A 49 5.52 -10.49 2.69
N ALA A 50 6.64 -9.80 2.83
CA ALA A 50 7.92 -10.28 2.35
C ALA A 50 9.04 -9.74 3.23
N LYS A 51 10.03 -10.57 3.47
CA LYS A 51 11.23 -10.13 4.17
C LYS A 51 12.21 -9.54 3.16
N TYR A 52 12.87 -8.46 3.57
CA TYR A 52 13.73 -7.72 2.66
C TYR A 52 15.16 -8.22 2.62
N ASP A 53 15.60 -9.03 3.56
CA ASP A 53 17.00 -9.49 3.59
C ASP A 53 17.27 -10.73 2.74
#